data_ac777d50b5a8a461d8e89a64b7cdc469
#
_entry.id   ac777d50b5a8a461d8e89a64b7cdc469
#
_cell.length_a   1.000
_cell.length_b   1.000
_cell.length_c   1.000
_cell.angle_alpha   90.00
_cell.angle_beta   90.00
_cell.angle_gamma   90.00
#
_symmetry.space_group_name_H-M   'P 1'
#
loop_
_entity.id
_entity.type
_entity.pdbx_description
1 polymer ?
#
loop_
_entity_poly.entity_id
_entity_poly.type
_entity_poly.pdbx_seq_one_letter_code
_entity_poly.pdbx_strand_id
1 'polypeptide(L)'
;MDSEVYVIGRDAVPQFLRLDAGEARSMTLVVPPGTSARLGLEIDLCGPGASLDLAGVYLCNDAERVDLRVLVRHSSGGCTSRQLFKGIVGGTARAAFDGLIYVAQDAQKTQAYQENHTLLLSGTAFAESRPQLEIYADDVQCSHGATVGQLDEEALYYLRTRGIGEAAANRLLMFAFANEIVQNVTIEALRDRLSNMVQHRLHGELNVCAQCMLNNNIVFPITLEE
;
A
#
# COMPACT_ATOMS: atom_id res chain seq x y z
N MET A 1 -3.32 1.19 18.81
CA MET A 1 -2.91 0.19 17.79
C MET A 1 -1.54 0.61 17.35
N ASP A 2 -0.53 -0.22 17.54
CA ASP A 2 0.82 0.08 17.09
C ASP A 2 0.85 0.08 15.56
N SER A 3 1.32 1.17 14.96
CA SER A 3 1.43 1.31 13.51
C SER A 3 2.88 1.11 13.08
N GLU A 4 3.13 0.11 12.26
CA GLU A 4 4.47 -0.21 11.74
C GLU A 4 4.58 0.21 10.27
N VAL A 5 5.65 0.90 9.91
CA VAL A 5 5.92 1.30 8.53
C VAL A 5 7.19 0.62 8.03
N TYR A 6 7.07 -0.12 6.92
CA TYR A 6 8.19 -0.82 6.29
C TYR A 6 8.48 -0.20 4.92
N VAL A 7 9.68 0.31 4.75
CA VAL A 7 10.18 0.81 3.46
C VAL A 7 10.97 -0.31 2.78
N ILE A 8 10.42 -0.84 1.70
CA ILE A 8 11.01 -1.94 0.94
C ILE A 8 12.36 -1.53 0.38
N GLY A 9 13.35 -2.42 0.50
CA GLY A 9 14.74 -2.14 0.14
C GLY A 9 15.59 -1.54 1.27
N ARG A 10 14.94 -1.08 2.36
CA ARG A 10 15.63 -0.61 3.58
C ARG A 10 15.33 -1.49 4.78
N ASP A 11 14.06 -1.78 5.00
CA ASP A 11 13.59 -2.50 6.18
C ASP A 11 13.36 -3.97 5.86
N ALA A 12 13.66 -4.86 6.82
CA ALA A 12 13.32 -6.28 6.70
C ALA A 12 11.83 -6.47 6.96
N VAL A 13 11.06 -6.74 5.92
CA VAL A 13 9.62 -7.05 6.05
C VAL A 13 9.47 -8.51 6.50
N PRO A 14 8.70 -8.79 7.57
CA PRO A 14 8.40 -10.16 7.94
C PRO A 14 7.63 -10.85 6.80
N GLN A 15 8.05 -12.07 6.46
CA GLN A 15 7.36 -12.86 5.43
C GLN A 15 6.11 -13.57 5.97
N PHE A 16 6.10 -13.82 7.27
CA PHE A 16 5.00 -14.47 7.98
C PHE A 16 4.73 -13.79 9.32
N LEU A 17 3.46 -13.54 9.60
CA LEU A 17 2.97 -12.98 10.86
C LEU A 17 1.79 -13.79 11.37
N ARG A 18 1.69 -13.90 12.70
CA ARG A 18 0.50 -14.43 13.38
C ARG A 18 -0.06 -13.38 14.32
N LEU A 19 -1.38 -13.26 14.32
CA LEU A 19 -2.11 -12.43 15.26
C LEU A 19 -2.90 -13.32 16.22
N ASP A 20 -2.62 -13.16 17.49
CA ASP A 20 -3.28 -13.89 18.57
C ASP A 20 -4.64 -13.29 18.94
N ALA A 21 -5.35 -13.89 19.92
CA ALA A 21 -6.71 -13.49 20.29
C ALA A 21 -6.78 -12.01 20.72
N GLY A 22 -7.64 -11.26 20.06
CA GLY A 22 -7.84 -9.82 20.31
C GLY A 22 -6.65 -8.95 19.91
N GLU A 23 -5.61 -9.50 19.30
CA GLU A 23 -4.48 -8.70 18.81
C GLU A 23 -4.92 -7.81 17.66
N ALA A 24 -4.50 -6.54 17.72
CA ALA A 24 -4.76 -5.57 16.68
C ALA A 24 -3.44 -5.07 16.11
N ARG A 25 -3.27 -5.14 14.77
CA ARG A 25 -2.05 -4.69 14.10
C ARG A 25 -2.36 -3.79 12.92
N SER A 26 -1.57 -2.71 12.82
CA SER A 26 -1.59 -1.80 11.67
C SER A 26 -0.21 -1.79 11.02
N MET A 27 -0.16 -2.01 9.71
CA MET A 27 1.07 -2.06 8.92
C MET A 27 0.94 -1.24 7.66
N THR A 28 2.00 -0.52 7.32
CA THR A 28 2.10 0.20 6.03
C THR A 28 3.36 -0.21 5.30
N LEU A 29 3.19 -0.72 4.08
CA LEU A 29 4.27 -1.10 3.17
C LEU A 29 4.53 0.05 2.18
N VAL A 30 5.77 0.44 2.02
CA VAL A 30 6.16 1.50 1.08
C VAL A 30 7.21 0.96 0.13
N VAL A 31 6.89 0.91 -1.16
CA VAL A 31 7.88 0.68 -2.22
C VAL A 31 8.28 2.04 -2.77
N PRO A 32 9.46 2.55 -2.39
CA PRO A 32 9.88 3.86 -2.85
C PRO A 32 10.30 3.83 -4.32
N PRO A 33 10.33 5.00 -4.96
CA PRO A 33 10.87 5.15 -6.29
C PRO A 33 12.33 4.65 -6.38
N GLY A 34 12.72 4.18 -7.56
CA GLY A 34 14.06 3.64 -7.79
C GLY A 34 14.25 2.22 -7.26
N THR A 35 13.16 1.57 -6.79
CA THR A 35 13.22 0.24 -6.18
C THR A 35 12.42 -0.76 -6.99
N SER A 36 13.09 -1.81 -7.48
CA SER A 36 12.40 -3.02 -7.91
C SER A 36 12.24 -3.96 -6.71
N ALA A 37 11.03 -4.45 -6.50
CA ALA A 37 10.67 -5.22 -5.32
C ALA A 37 9.91 -6.49 -5.67
N ARG A 38 10.25 -7.58 -4.99
CA ARG A 38 9.42 -8.79 -4.92
C ARG A 38 9.17 -9.11 -3.46
N LEU A 39 7.93 -9.03 -3.02
CA LEU A 39 7.54 -9.27 -1.64
C LEU A 39 6.46 -10.35 -1.59
N GLY A 40 6.65 -11.34 -0.72
CA GLY A 40 5.61 -12.27 -0.28
C GLY A 40 5.35 -12.05 1.20
N LEU A 41 4.11 -11.77 1.56
CA LEU A 41 3.66 -11.55 2.94
C LEU A 41 2.46 -12.46 3.22
N GLU A 42 2.57 -13.28 4.25
CA GLU A 42 1.47 -14.08 4.78
C GLU A 42 1.15 -13.64 6.21
N ILE A 43 -0.12 -13.36 6.47
CA ILE A 43 -0.61 -12.96 7.79
C ILE A 43 -1.75 -13.90 8.19
N ASP A 44 -1.61 -14.56 9.34
CA ASP A 44 -2.63 -15.47 9.88
C ASP A 44 -3.28 -14.88 11.12
N LEU A 45 -4.57 -14.56 11.02
CA LEU A 45 -5.42 -14.17 12.15
C LEU A 45 -5.90 -15.45 12.83
N CYS A 46 -5.07 -16.03 13.68
CA CYS A 46 -5.29 -17.34 14.30
C CYS A 46 -6.00 -17.28 15.65
N GLY A 47 -6.08 -16.10 16.28
CA GLY A 47 -6.84 -15.90 17.51
C GLY A 47 -8.17 -15.21 17.27
N PRO A 48 -9.25 -15.57 18.02
CA PRO A 48 -10.54 -14.95 17.86
C PRO A 48 -10.51 -13.45 18.14
N GLY A 49 -11.21 -12.67 17.31
CA GLY A 49 -11.28 -11.21 17.43
C GLY A 49 -10.00 -10.46 17.05
N ALA A 50 -9.04 -11.11 16.41
CA ALA A 50 -7.86 -10.44 15.88
C ALA A 50 -8.22 -9.45 14.76
N SER A 51 -7.49 -8.35 14.66
CA SER A 51 -7.73 -7.33 13.64
C SER A 51 -6.45 -6.88 12.94
N LEU A 52 -6.54 -6.71 11.62
CA LEU A 52 -5.45 -6.26 10.76
C LEU A 52 -5.89 -5.05 9.92
N ASP A 53 -5.06 -4.01 9.94
CA ASP A 53 -5.14 -2.90 8.99
C ASP A 53 -3.82 -2.87 8.19
N LEU A 54 -3.88 -3.25 6.92
CA LEU A 54 -2.72 -3.37 6.05
C LEU A 54 -2.84 -2.38 4.89
N ALA A 55 -1.95 -1.42 4.85
CA ALA A 55 -1.86 -0.46 3.75
C ALA A 55 -0.57 -0.66 2.94
N GLY A 56 -0.61 -0.31 1.66
CA GLY A 56 0.58 -0.35 0.83
C GLY A 56 0.58 0.73 -0.25
N VAL A 57 1.71 1.42 -0.43
CA VAL A 57 1.92 2.32 -1.55
C VAL A 57 3.17 1.93 -2.32
N TYR A 58 3.03 1.85 -3.64
CA TYR A 58 4.16 1.58 -4.53
C TYR A 58 4.22 2.61 -5.66
N LEU A 59 5.42 3.19 -5.80
CA LEU A 59 5.70 4.23 -6.77
C LEU A 59 6.81 3.74 -7.69
N CYS A 60 6.47 3.31 -8.90
CA CYS A 60 7.45 2.79 -9.84
C CYS A 60 7.40 3.50 -11.19
N ASN A 61 8.57 3.62 -11.80
CA ASN A 61 8.76 4.31 -13.07
C ASN A 61 9.91 3.65 -13.88
N ASP A 62 10.20 4.20 -15.04
CA ASP A 62 11.27 3.72 -15.92
C ASP A 62 11.16 2.21 -16.22
N ALA A 63 12.12 1.40 -15.80
CA ALA A 63 12.13 -0.05 -16.00
C ALA A 63 11.94 -0.85 -14.69
N GLU A 64 11.47 -0.18 -13.63
CA GLU A 64 11.26 -0.79 -12.31
C GLU A 64 10.17 -1.88 -12.36
N ARG A 65 10.32 -2.87 -11.48
CA ARG A 65 9.36 -3.97 -11.36
C ARG A 65 8.97 -4.17 -9.91
N VAL A 66 7.66 -4.20 -9.66
CA VAL A 66 7.09 -4.45 -8.33
C VAL A 66 6.16 -5.65 -8.42
N ASP A 67 6.42 -6.68 -7.61
CA ASP A 67 5.61 -7.91 -7.50
C ASP A 67 5.27 -8.11 -6.02
N LEU A 68 4.02 -7.84 -5.66
CA LEU A 68 3.50 -7.94 -4.30
C LEU A 68 2.53 -9.11 -4.21
N ARG A 69 2.82 -10.07 -3.34
CA ARG A 69 1.93 -11.18 -2.99
C ARG A 69 1.54 -11.07 -1.53
N VAL A 70 0.25 -10.99 -1.26
CA VAL A 70 -0.29 -10.84 0.08
C VAL A 70 -1.34 -11.92 0.32
N LEU A 71 -1.09 -12.80 1.26
CA LEU A 71 -2.06 -13.76 1.77
C LEU A 71 -2.49 -13.33 3.16
N VAL A 72 -3.78 -13.07 3.34
CA VAL A 72 -4.37 -12.88 4.68
C VAL A 72 -5.30 -14.04 4.96
N ARG A 73 -4.92 -14.84 5.96
CA ARG A 73 -5.66 -16.02 6.40
C ARG A 73 -6.47 -15.68 7.66
N HIS A 74 -7.74 -15.96 7.63
CA HIS A 74 -8.62 -15.94 8.79
C HIS A 74 -8.82 -17.37 9.24
N SER A 75 -8.06 -17.79 10.26
CA SER A 75 -8.12 -19.15 10.82
C SER A 75 -9.06 -19.24 12.02
N SER A 76 -9.53 -18.10 12.55
CA SER A 76 -10.42 -18.01 13.72
C SER A 76 -11.57 -17.04 13.50
N GLY A 77 -12.65 -17.20 14.24
CA GLY A 77 -13.86 -16.39 14.08
C GLY A 77 -13.78 -14.99 14.69
N GLY A 78 -14.67 -14.10 14.22
CA GLY A 78 -14.78 -12.71 14.69
C GLY A 78 -13.60 -11.81 14.33
N CYS A 79 -12.76 -12.25 13.40
CA CYS A 79 -11.59 -11.48 12.96
C CYS A 79 -11.96 -10.44 11.90
N THR A 80 -11.19 -9.35 11.86
CA THR A 80 -11.37 -8.29 10.86
C THR A 80 -10.06 -8.01 10.13
N SER A 81 -10.09 -7.91 8.80
CA SER A 81 -8.95 -7.40 8.02
C SER A 81 -9.39 -6.35 7.01
N ARG A 82 -8.61 -5.29 6.91
CA ARG A 82 -8.71 -4.29 5.85
C ARG A 82 -7.39 -4.16 5.15
N GLN A 83 -7.42 -4.24 3.82
CA GLN A 83 -6.22 -4.13 2.99
C GLN A 83 -6.46 -3.07 1.93
N LEU A 84 -5.61 -2.03 1.89
CA LEU A 84 -5.66 -0.99 0.88
C LEU A 84 -4.29 -0.81 0.24
N PHE A 85 -4.20 -1.08 -1.05
CA PHE A 85 -2.97 -0.89 -1.83
C PHE A 85 -3.20 0.15 -2.93
N LYS A 86 -2.22 1.05 -3.10
CA LYS A 86 -2.24 2.06 -4.15
C LYS A 86 -0.93 2.10 -4.90
N GLY A 87 -1.02 2.01 -6.22
CA GLY A 87 0.12 2.03 -7.13
C GLY A 87 0.11 3.22 -8.07
N ILE A 88 1.28 3.81 -8.32
CA ILE A 88 1.49 4.77 -9.40
C ILE A 88 2.62 4.23 -10.27
N VAL A 89 2.31 3.92 -11.53
CA VAL A 89 3.20 3.21 -12.46
C VAL A 89 3.41 4.06 -13.71
N GLY A 90 4.64 4.47 -13.95
CA GLY A 90 5.02 5.30 -15.09
C GLY A 90 6.13 4.69 -15.96
N GLY A 91 6.52 5.39 -17.02
CA GLY A 91 7.57 4.93 -17.93
C GLY A 91 7.25 3.58 -18.58
N THR A 92 8.16 2.61 -18.45
CA THR A 92 8.00 1.21 -18.88
C THR A 92 7.89 0.25 -17.69
N ALA A 93 7.66 0.78 -16.49
CA ALA A 93 7.57 0.01 -15.26
C ALA A 93 6.42 -1.01 -15.30
N ARG A 94 6.59 -2.05 -14.50
CA ARG A 94 5.61 -3.13 -14.37
C ARG A 94 5.30 -3.39 -12.91
N ALA A 95 4.01 -3.41 -12.56
CA ALA A 95 3.55 -3.77 -11.24
C ALA A 95 2.61 -4.98 -11.31
N ALA A 96 2.75 -5.90 -10.37
CA ALA A 96 1.83 -7.00 -10.16
C ALA A 96 1.42 -7.05 -8.69
N PHE A 97 0.13 -7.14 -8.44
CA PHE A 97 -0.46 -7.38 -7.13
C PHE A 97 -1.27 -8.68 -7.16
N ASP A 98 -0.92 -9.61 -6.28
CA ASP A 98 -1.60 -10.89 -6.10
C ASP A 98 -2.05 -10.98 -4.64
N GLY A 99 -3.33 -10.79 -4.40
CA GLY A 99 -3.91 -10.72 -3.06
C GLY A 99 -4.90 -11.84 -2.83
N LEU A 100 -4.67 -12.69 -1.81
CA LEU A 100 -5.59 -13.74 -1.41
C LEU A 100 -6.09 -13.50 0.00
N ILE A 101 -7.42 -13.49 0.15
CA ILE A 101 -8.09 -13.63 1.45
C ILE A 101 -8.57 -15.07 1.55
N TYR A 102 -8.10 -15.78 2.57
CA TYR A 102 -8.55 -17.13 2.91
C TYR A 102 -9.34 -17.10 4.21
N VAL A 103 -10.55 -17.67 4.21
CA VAL A 103 -11.41 -17.77 5.40
C VAL A 103 -11.72 -19.25 5.67
N ALA A 104 -11.22 -19.76 6.81
CA ALA A 104 -11.44 -21.15 7.21
C ALA A 104 -12.93 -21.40 7.56
N GLN A 105 -13.36 -22.65 7.52
CA GLN A 105 -14.73 -23.06 7.78
C GLN A 105 -15.25 -22.61 9.16
N ASP A 106 -14.40 -22.66 10.18
CA ASP A 106 -14.75 -22.27 11.54
C ASP A 106 -14.57 -20.77 11.81
N ALA A 107 -14.05 -20.00 10.84
CA ALA A 107 -13.83 -18.57 10.96
C ALA A 107 -15.09 -17.73 10.72
N GLN A 108 -16.16 -18.07 11.43
CA GLN A 108 -17.44 -17.38 11.35
C GLN A 108 -17.34 -15.94 11.88
N LYS A 109 -18.24 -15.03 11.43
CA LYS A 109 -18.26 -13.60 11.78
C LYS A 109 -17.02 -12.83 11.30
N THR A 110 -16.26 -13.37 10.35
CA THR A 110 -15.14 -12.67 9.73
C THR A 110 -15.62 -11.50 8.87
N GLN A 111 -14.89 -10.39 8.96
CA GLN A 111 -15.02 -9.23 8.07
C GLN A 111 -13.68 -8.99 7.36
N ALA A 112 -13.63 -9.17 6.04
CA ALA A 112 -12.39 -9.08 5.29
C ALA A 112 -12.55 -8.27 4.00
N TYR A 113 -11.77 -7.21 3.87
CA TYR A 113 -11.86 -6.29 2.75
C TYR A 113 -10.48 -6.08 2.13
N GLN A 114 -10.39 -6.19 0.80
CA GLN A 114 -9.16 -5.95 0.06
C GLN A 114 -9.41 -5.04 -1.13
N GLU A 115 -8.64 -3.97 -1.24
CA GLU A 115 -8.69 -3.03 -2.35
C GLU A 115 -7.30 -2.79 -2.92
N ASN A 116 -7.17 -2.80 -4.25
CA ASN A 116 -5.95 -2.40 -4.94
C ASN A 116 -6.28 -1.47 -6.09
N HIS A 117 -5.77 -0.24 -6.02
CA HIS A 117 -5.98 0.77 -7.04
C HIS A 117 -4.64 1.17 -7.66
N THR A 118 -4.54 1.13 -8.99
CA THR A 118 -3.29 1.48 -9.70
C THR A 118 -3.55 2.52 -10.78
N LEU A 119 -2.76 3.58 -10.76
CA LEU A 119 -2.72 4.60 -11.81
C LEU A 119 -1.57 4.31 -12.77
N LEU A 120 -1.89 4.27 -14.07
CA LEU A 120 -0.91 4.21 -15.16
C LEU A 120 -0.67 5.62 -15.71
N LEU A 121 0.58 6.06 -15.70
CA LEU A 121 0.98 7.39 -16.15
C LEU A 121 1.48 7.42 -17.61
N SER A 122 1.63 6.26 -18.24
CA SER A 122 2.09 6.15 -19.62
C SER A 122 1.45 4.95 -20.31
N GLY A 123 1.33 5.00 -21.63
CA GLY A 123 0.82 3.89 -22.42
C GLY A 123 1.76 2.66 -22.49
N THR A 124 2.98 2.78 -21.97
CA THR A 124 3.98 1.70 -21.90
C THR A 124 4.08 1.08 -20.50
N ALA A 125 3.52 1.75 -19.49
CA ALA A 125 3.40 1.19 -18.15
C ALA A 125 2.39 0.04 -18.13
N PHE A 126 2.63 -0.94 -17.27
CA PHE A 126 1.77 -2.10 -17.16
C PHE A 126 1.51 -2.42 -15.68
N ALA A 127 0.26 -2.67 -15.34
CA ALA A 127 -0.12 -3.18 -14.02
C ALA A 127 -1.11 -4.33 -14.15
N GLU A 128 -0.92 -5.33 -13.31
CA GLU A 128 -1.81 -6.47 -13.16
C GLU A 128 -2.25 -6.60 -11.71
N SER A 129 -3.55 -6.73 -11.47
CA SER A 129 -4.10 -6.95 -10.14
C SER A 129 -4.97 -8.20 -10.14
N ARG A 130 -4.66 -9.14 -9.25
CA ARG A 130 -5.35 -10.42 -9.09
C ARG A 130 -5.82 -10.59 -7.64
N PRO A 131 -6.90 -9.93 -7.23
CA PRO A 131 -7.50 -10.19 -5.94
C PRO A 131 -8.30 -11.51 -5.98
N GLN A 132 -8.17 -12.32 -4.92
CA GLN A 132 -8.80 -13.63 -4.83
C GLN A 132 -9.44 -13.81 -3.44
N LEU A 133 -10.58 -14.52 -3.40
CA LEU A 133 -11.28 -14.90 -2.18
C LEU A 133 -11.46 -16.42 -2.15
N GLU A 134 -11.00 -17.05 -1.08
CA GLU A 134 -11.27 -18.45 -0.75
C GLU A 134 -12.03 -18.50 0.57
N ILE A 135 -13.34 -18.66 0.52
CA ILE A 135 -14.22 -18.54 1.68
C ILE A 135 -14.92 -19.88 1.92
N TYR A 136 -14.68 -20.46 3.08
CA TYR A 136 -15.25 -21.72 3.51
C TYR A 136 -16.23 -21.59 4.68
N ALA A 137 -16.43 -20.38 5.22
CA ALA A 137 -17.40 -20.08 6.26
C ALA A 137 -18.65 -19.42 5.66
N ASP A 138 -19.81 -19.59 6.30
CA ASP A 138 -21.12 -19.13 5.78
C ASP A 138 -21.51 -17.74 6.28
N ASP A 139 -21.20 -17.42 7.55
CA ASP A 139 -21.60 -16.16 8.19
C ASP A 139 -20.42 -15.18 8.23
N VAL A 140 -20.15 -14.57 7.08
CA VAL A 140 -19.02 -13.64 6.89
C VAL A 140 -19.37 -12.48 5.96
N GLN A 141 -18.57 -11.42 6.03
CA GLN A 141 -18.64 -10.27 5.14
C GLN A 141 -17.26 -10.08 4.48
N CYS A 142 -17.13 -10.52 3.25
CA CYS A 142 -15.87 -10.44 2.52
C CYS A 142 -16.08 -9.78 1.16
N SER A 143 -15.16 -8.88 0.82
CA SER A 143 -15.14 -8.28 -0.51
C SER A 143 -13.73 -7.95 -0.98
N HIS A 144 -13.58 -7.89 -2.28
CA HIS A 144 -12.37 -7.34 -2.90
C HIS A 144 -12.73 -6.38 -4.03
N GLY A 145 -11.80 -5.44 -4.30
CA GLY A 145 -11.89 -4.52 -5.41
C GLY A 145 -10.51 -4.29 -6.04
N ALA A 146 -10.48 -4.16 -7.36
CA ALA A 146 -9.26 -3.77 -8.05
C ALA A 146 -9.57 -2.82 -9.20
N THR A 147 -8.75 -1.80 -9.34
CA THR A 147 -8.80 -0.89 -10.47
C THR A 147 -7.41 -0.66 -11.04
N VAL A 148 -7.32 -0.69 -12.36
CA VAL A 148 -6.14 -0.25 -13.10
C VAL A 148 -6.64 0.76 -14.12
N GLY A 149 -6.20 2.01 -13.99
CA GLY A 149 -6.73 3.10 -14.80
C GLY A 149 -5.74 4.25 -14.95
N GLN A 150 -6.24 5.36 -15.42
CA GLN A 150 -5.50 6.61 -15.60
C GLN A 150 -6.07 7.68 -14.68
N LEU A 151 -5.43 8.84 -14.65
CA LEU A 151 -5.98 10.00 -13.95
C LEU A 151 -7.34 10.40 -14.55
N ASP A 152 -8.23 10.85 -13.69
CA ASP A 152 -9.57 11.32 -14.08
C ASP A 152 -9.44 12.57 -14.98
N GLU A 153 -9.86 12.43 -16.25
CA GLU A 153 -9.79 13.49 -17.24
C GLU A 153 -10.73 14.66 -16.89
N GLU A 154 -11.88 14.41 -16.26
CA GLU A 154 -12.80 15.45 -15.84
C GLU A 154 -12.18 16.28 -14.69
N ALA A 155 -11.56 15.62 -13.73
CA ALA A 155 -10.84 16.30 -12.66
C ALA A 155 -9.65 17.11 -13.19
N LEU A 156 -8.90 16.55 -14.15
CA LEU A 156 -7.82 17.29 -14.84
C LEU A 156 -8.37 18.51 -15.59
N TYR A 157 -9.44 18.34 -16.35
CA TYR A 157 -10.09 19.45 -17.06
C TYR A 157 -10.56 20.53 -16.09
N TYR A 158 -11.21 20.14 -14.99
CA TYR A 158 -11.66 21.10 -13.97
C TYR A 158 -10.50 21.91 -13.39
N LEU A 159 -9.40 21.30 -13.01
CA LEU A 159 -8.23 21.98 -12.48
C LEU A 159 -7.62 22.96 -13.52
N ARG A 160 -7.57 22.56 -14.78
CA ARG A 160 -7.08 23.40 -15.88
C ARG A 160 -7.99 24.62 -16.13
N THR A 161 -9.30 24.47 -16.03
CA THR A 161 -10.24 25.62 -16.14
C THR A 161 -10.09 26.60 -14.99
N ARG A 162 -9.52 26.19 -13.87
CA ARG A 162 -9.17 27.05 -12.73
C ARG A 162 -7.78 27.70 -12.84
N GLY A 163 -7.10 27.56 -13.98
CA GLY A 163 -5.80 28.16 -14.25
C GLY A 163 -4.61 27.35 -13.75
N ILE A 164 -4.83 26.11 -13.28
CA ILE A 164 -3.74 25.19 -12.88
C ILE A 164 -3.16 24.55 -14.14
N GLY A 165 -1.86 24.75 -14.37
CA GLY A 165 -1.18 24.15 -15.52
C GLY A 165 -1.23 22.61 -15.46
N GLU A 166 -1.25 21.96 -16.64
CA GLU A 166 -1.44 20.51 -16.79
C GLU A 166 -0.48 19.66 -15.93
N ALA A 167 0.81 19.99 -15.93
CA ALA A 167 1.80 19.30 -15.11
C ALA A 167 1.52 19.42 -13.60
N ALA A 168 1.04 20.59 -13.15
CA ALA A 168 0.68 20.80 -11.75
C ALA A 168 -0.62 20.09 -11.38
N ALA A 169 -1.61 20.08 -12.29
CA ALA A 169 -2.86 19.33 -12.10
C ALA A 169 -2.62 17.82 -11.99
N ASN A 170 -1.79 17.26 -12.86
CA ASN A 170 -1.40 15.84 -12.80
C ASN A 170 -0.75 15.51 -11.44
N ARG A 171 0.22 16.32 -11.00
CA ARG A 171 0.88 16.12 -9.70
C ARG A 171 -0.10 16.17 -8.54
N LEU A 172 -1.01 17.14 -8.56
CA LEU A 172 -2.01 17.29 -7.50
C LEU A 172 -2.91 16.07 -7.38
N LEU A 173 -3.40 15.53 -8.50
CA LEU A 173 -4.26 14.34 -8.50
C LEU A 173 -3.49 13.08 -8.08
N MET A 174 -2.25 12.90 -8.55
CA MET A 174 -1.39 11.79 -8.12
C MET A 174 -1.09 11.87 -6.63
N PHE A 175 -0.80 13.06 -6.11
CA PHE A 175 -0.57 13.26 -4.69
C PHE A 175 -1.83 12.93 -3.88
N ALA A 176 -2.99 13.45 -4.29
CA ALA A 176 -4.26 13.15 -3.62
C ALA A 176 -4.56 11.64 -3.59
N PHE A 177 -4.29 10.94 -4.69
CA PHE A 177 -4.45 9.49 -4.78
C PHE A 177 -3.55 8.72 -3.80
N ALA A 178 -2.26 9.04 -3.74
CA ALA A 178 -1.33 8.38 -2.83
C ALA A 178 -1.53 8.79 -1.36
N ASN A 179 -2.00 10.02 -1.13
CA ASN A 179 -2.14 10.61 0.21
C ASN A 179 -3.15 9.86 1.09
N GLU A 180 -4.11 9.14 0.53
CA GLU A 180 -5.03 8.32 1.30
C GLU A 180 -4.30 7.25 2.14
N ILE A 181 -3.26 6.61 1.57
CA ILE A 181 -2.40 5.69 2.34
C ILE A 181 -1.57 6.45 3.39
N VAL A 182 -1.02 7.61 2.99
CA VAL A 182 -0.18 8.42 3.89
C VAL A 182 -0.95 8.87 5.13
N GLN A 183 -2.23 9.22 4.98
CA GLN A 183 -3.08 9.63 6.10
C GLN A 183 -3.40 8.50 7.07
N ASN A 184 -3.34 7.25 6.64
CA ASN A 184 -3.53 6.08 7.50
C ASN A 184 -2.33 5.82 8.43
N VAL A 185 -1.19 6.48 8.20
CA VAL A 185 -0.02 6.38 9.08
C VAL A 185 -0.26 7.25 10.33
N THR A 186 -0.35 6.61 11.48
CA THR A 186 -0.69 7.27 12.75
C THR A 186 0.48 8.06 13.35
N ILE A 187 1.73 7.73 13.00
CA ILE A 187 2.92 8.42 13.48
C ILE A 187 3.19 9.64 12.61
N GLU A 188 3.00 10.85 13.16
CA GLU A 188 3.09 12.11 12.43
C GLU A 188 4.43 12.30 11.68
N ALA A 189 5.55 12.04 12.34
CA ALA A 189 6.87 12.15 11.71
C ALA A 189 7.07 11.19 10.52
N LEU A 190 6.47 9.99 10.55
CA LEU A 190 6.49 9.05 9.42
C LEU A 190 5.52 9.48 8.32
N ARG A 191 4.34 9.97 8.70
CA ARG A 191 3.37 10.53 7.76
C ARG A 191 3.96 11.69 6.97
N ASP A 192 4.61 12.64 7.64
CA ASP A 192 5.24 13.78 7.00
C ASP A 192 6.37 13.36 6.05
N ARG A 193 7.15 12.34 6.43
CA ARG A 193 8.21 11.78 5.57
C ARG A 193 7.65 11.10 4.33
N LEU A 194 6.60 10.30 4.47
CA LEU A 194 5.93 9.68 3.34
C LEU A 194 5.29 10.72 2.43
N SER A 195 4.65 11.73 3.01
CA SER A 195 4.10 12.87 2.27
C SER A 195 5.17 13.57 1.45
N ASN A 196 6.31 13.90 2.07
CA ASN A 196 7.44 14.52 1.40
C ASN A 196 8.02 13.61 0.30
N MET A 197 8.16 12.31 0.55
CA MET A 197 8.64 11.35 -0.44
C MET A 197 7.71 11.29 -1.66
N VAL A 198 6.41 11.22 -1.45
CA VAL A 198 5.41 11.21 -2.51
C VAL A 198 5.45 12.54 -3.27
N GLN A 199 5.52 13.69 -2.58
CA GLN A 199 5.62 15.00 -3.21
C GLN A 199 6.89 15.13 -4.06
N HIS A 200 8.06 14.76 -3.54
CA HIS A 200 9.32 14.81 -4.28
C HIS A 200 9.27 13.93 -5.53
N ARG A 201 8.70 12.72 -5.41
CA ARG A 201 8.48 11.85 -6.57
C ARG A 201 7.66 12.53 -7.65
N LEU A 202 6.58 13.13 -7.27
CA LEU A 202 5.64 13.77 -8.19
C LEU A 202 6.19 15.06 -8.81
N HIS A 203 7.19 15.69 -8.20
CA HIS A 203 7.88 16.86 -8.73
C HIS A 203 9.02 16.52 -9.74
N GLY A 204 9.34 15.25 -9.95
CA GLY A 204 10.39 14.85 -10.90
C GLY A 204 11.83 15.01 -10.38
N GLU A 205 12.02 15.36 -9.11
CA GLU A 205 13.33 15.57 -8.48
C GLU A 205 13.98 14.28 -7.96
N LEU A 206 13.72 13.17 -8.61
CA LEU A 206 14.03 11.82 -8.14
C LEU A 206 15.50 11.48 -7.99
N ASN A 207 16.35 12.07 -8.80
CA ASN A 207 17.79 11.77 -8.76
C ASN A 207 18.46 12.28 -7.48
N VAL A 208 17.84 13.24 -6.79
CA VAL A 208 18.36 13.81 -5.53
C VAL A 208 17.80 13.05 -4.31
N CYS A 209 16.57 12.56 -4.40
CA CYS A 209 15.89 11.91 -3.27
C CYS A 209 16.46 10.53 -2.93
N ALA A 210 16.80 9.71 -3.92
CA ALA A 210 17.43 8.41 -3.70
C ALA A 210 18.79 8.57 -2.98
N GLN A 211 19.53 9.60 -3.30
CA GLN A 211 20.85 9.88 -2.69
C GLN A 211 20.73 10.55 -1.31
N CYS A 212 19.73 11.43 -1.09
CA CYS A 212 19.56 12.12 0.18
C CYS A 212 18.85 11.27 1.26
N MET A 213 17.91 10.38 0.91
CA MET A 213 17.19 9.58 1.91
C MET A 213 17.87 8.24 2.22
N LEU A 214 18.61 7.66 1.28
CA LEU A 214 19.32 6.40 1.48
C LEU A 214 20.73 6.59 2.03
N ASN A 215 21.39 7.75 1.76
CA ASN A 215 22.75 8.02 2.21
C ASN A 215 22.86 8.81 3.52
N ASN A 216 21.78 9.41 4.02
CA ASN A 216 21.82 9.94 5.37
C ASN A 216 21.55 8.79 6.34
N ASN A 217 22.60 8.32 7.00
CA ASN A 217 22.59 7.50 8.21
C ASN A 217 21.81 8.22 9.34
N ILE A 218 20.52 8.40 9.17
CA ILE A 218 19.66 8.78 10.28
C ILE A 218 19.14 7.49 10.88
N VAL A 219 19.95 6.92 11.75
CA VAL A 219 19.56 5.95 12.76
C VAL A 219 18.43 6.60 13.56
N PHE A 220 17.25 6.00 13.53
CA PHE A 220 16.20 6.37 14.47
C PHE A 220 16.55 5.75 15.83
N PRO A 221 16.81 6.54 16.87
CA PRO A 221 16.63 6.02 18.20
C PRO A 221 15.12 5.98 18.44
N ILE A 222 14.52 4.81 18.35
CA ILE A 222 13.28 4.53 19.08
C ILE A 222 13.74 4.27 20.52
N THR A 223 13.96 5.32 21.26
CA THR A 223 13.92 5.27 22.71
C THR A 223 12.45 5.37 23.09
N LEU A 224 11.86 4.23 23.37
CA LEU A 224 10.71 4.16 24.27
C LEU A 224 11.24 4.63 25.63
N GLU A 225 11.01 5.88 25.99
CA GLU A 225 11.06 6.30 27.38
C GLU A 225 9.74 5.94 28.04
N GLU A 226 9.86 5.36 29.22
CA GLU A 226 8.87 4.78 30.12
C GLU A 226 7.67 5.67 30.43
#